data_0ba226248c68e01a1b278caaac64f9d7
#
_entry.id   0ba226248c68e01a1b278caaac64f9d7
#
_cell.length_a   1.000
_cell.length_b   1.000
_cell.length_c   1.000
_cell.angle_alpha   90.00
_cell.angle_beta   90.00
_cell.angle_gamma   90.00
#
_symmetry.space_group_name_H-M   'P 1'
#
loop_
_entity.id
_entity.type
_entity.pdbx_description
1 polymer ?
#
loop_
_entity_poly.entity_id
_entity_poly.type
_entity_poly.pdbx_seq_one_letter_code
_entity_poly.pdbx_strand_id
1 'polypeptide(L)'
;MGYLDHPAMIAYAIKAATVFGDTAQTIRTVNIVSFFGAAAFVYLSAEYLLKDKRAAVYSFFIFILSPAATMGLSITTPDSPLVLFWSAALYFGARAFFEDKTSLYAVTGALIGLAMLSKYTAVLIAASLVILITIKKPKLYLTKKPYIAIVAALIAFSPTLIWNIQNGFEGFLFQYGHGSGDGAKKLLLLEDLEFFGGMFAVFSPIFFGILLYGFIKKESYKNDKLFFAVLPALFTIVFFLYK
;
A
#
# COMPACT_ATOMS: atom_id res chain seq x y z
N MET A 1 0.87 16.60 -15.92
CA MET A 1 1.31 15.43 -16.70
C MET A 1 0.53 14.23 -16.17
N GLY A 2 -0.35 13.65 -16.97
CA GLY A 2 -1.03 12.41 -16.67
C GLY A 2 -0.45 11.30 -17.52
N TYR A 3 -0.47 10.10 -17.02
CA TYR A 3 -0.07 8.88 -17.72
C TYR A 3 -1.30 7.99 -17.78
N LEU A 4 -1.61 7.41 -18.93
CA LEU A 4 -2.79 6.54 -19.09
C LEU A 4 -2.74 5.35 -18.13
N ASP A 5 -1.57 4.74 -17.99
CA ASP A 5 -1.38 3.51 -17.22
C ASP A 5 -1.20 3.78 -15.71
N HIS A 6 -0.50 4.85 -15.33
CA HIS A 6 -0.19 5.13 -13.93
C HIS A 6 -0.37 6.61 -13.56
N PRO A 7 -0.78 6.92 -12.31
CA PRO A 7 -0.80 8.27 -11.78
C PRO A 7 0.60 8.91 -11.71
N ALA A 8 0.65 10.22 -11.52
CA ALA A 8 1.84 11.04 -11.78
C ALA A 8 2.91 11.07 -10.67
N MET A 9 2.72 10.38 -9.52
CA MET A 9 3.63 10.49 -8.36
C MET A 9 5.09 10.18 -8.70
N ILE A 10 5.34 9.14 -9.49
CA ILE A 10 6.70 8.77 -9.86
C ILE A 10 7.39 9.88 -10.66
N ALA A 11 6.65 10.56 -11.56
CA ALA A 11 7.18 11.69 -12.30
C ALA A 11 7.52 12.88 -11.39
N TYR A 12 6.70 13.15 -10.37
CA TYR A 12 6.99 14.18 -9.38
C TYR A 12 8.21 13.83 -8.54
N ALA A 13 8.34 12.57 -8.12
CA ALA A 13 9.49 12.11 -7.34
C ALA A 13 10.79 12.19 -8.15
N ILE A 14 10.78 11.77 -9.42
CA ILE A 14 11.93 11.90 -10.33
C ILE A 14 12.28 13.37 -10.54
N LYS A 15 11.29 14.22 -10.83
CA LYS A 15 11.52 15.66 -11.01
C LYS A 15 12.11 16.31 -9.75
N ALA A 16 11.69 15.90 -8.57
CA ALA A 16 12.29 16.37 -7.32
C ALA A 16 13.73 15.91 -7.16
N ALA A 17 14.04 14.67 -7.53
CA ALA A 17 15.40 14.14 -7.49
C ALA A 17 16.33 14.85 -8.47
N THR A 18 15.87 15.18 -9.69
CA THR A 18 16.71 15.84 -10.72
C THR A 18 17.12 17.27 -10.36
N VAL A 19 16.55 17.88 -9.31
CA VAL A 19 17.06 19.14 -8.74
C VAL A 19 18.53 18.98 -8.25
N PHE A 20 18.93 17.76 -7.85
CA PHE A 20 20.28 17.45 -7.40
C PHE A 20 21.21 16.93 -8.51
N GLY A 21 20.73 16.84 -9.74
CA GLY A 21 21.46 16.41 -10.91
C GLY A 21 20.65 15.48 -11.80
N ASP A 22 20.94 15.49 -13.10
CA ASP A 22 20.24 14.69 -14.09
C ASP A 22 21.06 13.43 -14.46
N THR A 23 21.25 12.56 -13.46
CA THR A 23 21.97 11.30 -13.62
C THR A 23 21.11 10.10 -13.21
N ALA A 24 21.43 8.93 -13.74
CA ALA A 24 20.76 7.69 -13.33
C ALA A 24 20.88 7.43 -11.81
N GLN A 25 22.00 7.79 -11.20
CA GLN A 25 22.22 7.68 -9.75
C GLN A 25 21.26 8.58 -8.98
N THR A 26 21.10 9.82 -9.41
CA THR A 26 20.19 10.78 -8.77
C THR A 26 18.75 10.28 -8.85
N ILE A 27 18.31 9.76 -10.00
CA ILE A 27 16.95 9.19 -10.14
C ILE A 27 16.76 7.99 -9.20
N ARG A 28 17.78 7.13 -9.05
CA ARG A 28 17.72 5.97 -8.13
C ARG A 28 17.61 6.35 -6.66
N THR A 29 17.92 7.60 -6.27
CA THR A 29 17.69 8.06 -4.87
C THR A 29 16.22 8.00 -4.49
N VAL A 30 15.29 8.13 -5.45
CA VAL A 30 13.85 7.95 -5.23
C VAL A 30 13.57 6.57 -4.65
N ASN A 31 14.21 5.52 -5.19
CA ASN A 31 14.02 4.15 -4.70
C ASN A 31 14.60 3.98 -3.29
N ILE A 32 15.82 4.48 -3.07
CA ILE A 32 16.50 4.39 -1.77
C ILE A 32 15.63 5.05 -0.69
N VAL A 33 15.21 6.28 -0.90
CA VAL A 33 14.34 7.01 0.04
C VAL A 33 13.02 6.27 0.25
N SER A 34 12.41 5.76 -0.82
CA SER A 34 11.12 5.09 -0.74
C SER A 34 11.21 3.77 0.04
N PHE A 35 12.14 2.89 -0.30
CA PHE A 35 12.21 1.57 0.33
C PHE A 35 12.77 1.61 1.75
N PHE A 36 13.77 2.45 2.04
CA PHE A 36 14.23 2.62 3.42
C PHE A 36 13.21 3.37 4.28
N GLY A 37 12.51 4.35 3.72
CA GLY A 37 11.39 5.00 4.38
C GLY A 37 10.24 4.02 4.68
N ALA A 38 9.91 3.15 3.72
CA ALA A 38 8.92 2.08 3.93
C ALA A 38 9.38 1.11 5.02
N ALA A 39 10.64 0.66 5.00
CA ALA A 39 11.21 -0.20 6.04
C ALA A 39 11.13 0.44 7.44
N ALA A 40 11.37 1.75 7.54
CA ALA A 40 11.21 2.49 8.78
C ALA A 40 9.75 2.49 9.27
N PHE A 41 8.77 2.69 8.37
CA PHE A 41 7.35 2.60 8.74
C PHE A 41 6.90 1.18 9.07
N VAL A 42 7.47 0.15 8.44
CA VAL A 42 7.27 -1.26 8.83
C VAL A 42 7.79 -1.50 10.24
N TYR A 43 8.99 -1.03 10.56
CA TYR A 43 9.54 -1.06 11.91
C TYR A 43 8.60 -0.39 12.92
N LEU A 44 8.22 0.87 12.66
CA LEU A 44 7.36 1.65 13.55
C LEU A 44 5.97 0.99 13.74
N SER A 45 5.43 0.39 12.69
CA SER A 45 4.15 -0.34 12.74
C SER A 45 4.27 -1.57 13.64
N ALA A 46 5.32 -2.37 13.46
CA ALA A 46 5.56 -3.56 14.27
C ALA A 46 5.81 -3.19 15.75
N GLU A 47 6.62 -2.17 16.02
CA GLU A 47 6.86 -1.70 17.41
C GLU A 47 5.56 -1.21 18.06
N TYR A 48 4.75 -0.43 17.34
CA TYR A 48 3.48 0.11 17.85
C TYR A 48 2.44 -0.98 18.13
N LEU A 49 2.29 -1.92 17.17
CA LEU A 49 1.26 -2.96 17.25
C LEU A 49 1.66 -4.09 18.21
N LEU A 50 2.90 -4.55 18.17
CA LEU A 50 3.37 -5.71 18.92
C LEU A 50 3.99 -5.33 20.28
N LYS A 51 4.40 -4.06 20.45
CA LYS A 51 5.15 -3.57 21.62
C LYS A 51 6.45 -4.36 21.89
N ASP A 52 7.06 -4.86 20.83
CA ASP A 52 8.28 -5.64 20.86
C ASP A 52 9.31 -5.07 19.87
N LYS A 53 10.39 -4.50 20.41
CA LYS A 53 11.48 -3.93 19.61
C LYS A 53 12.24 -4.97 18.79
N ARG A 54 12.36 -6.21 19.28
CA ARG A 54 13.01 -7.28 18.51
C ARG A 54 12.20 -7.65 17.29
N ALA A 55 10.88 -7.81 17.47
CA ALA A 55 9.97 -8.04 16.35
C ALA A 55 10.00 -6.89 15.34
N ALA A 56 10.10 -5.64 15.80
CA ALA A 56 10.22 -4.47 14.93
C ALA A 56 11.52 -4.49 14.11
N VAL A 57 12.67 -4.80 14.75
CA VAL A 57 13.96 -4.94 14.05
C VAL A 57 13.90 -6.07 13.02
N TYR A 58 13.34 -7.23 13.37
CA TYR A 58 13.18 -8.33 12.41
C TYR A 58 12.28 -7.93 11.26
N SER A 59 11.17 -7.22 11.49
CA SER A 59 10.28 -6.75 10.45
C SER A 59 10.98 -5.81 9.46
N PHE A 60 11.83 -4.90 9.96
CA PHE A 60 12.66 -4.04 9.12
C PHE A 60 13.56 -4.85 8.18
N PHE A 61 14.33 -5.79 8.74
CA PHE A 61 15.27 -6.59 7.96
C PHE A 61 14.55 -7.56 7.01
N ILE A 62 13.46 -8.19 7.42
CA ILE A 62 12.64 -9.05 6.55
C ILE A 62 12.13 -8.25 5.36
N PHE A 63 11.67 -7.02 5.57
CA PHE A 63 11.19 -6.16 4.48
C PHE A 63 12.31 -5.78 3.54
N ILE A 64 13.39 -5.16 4.04
CA ILE A 64 14.44 -4.59 3.17
C ILE A 64 15.30 -5.66 2.46
N LEU A 65 15.44 -6.84 3.04
CA LEU A 65 16.16 -7.96 2.46
C LEU A 65 15.27 -8.88 1.60
N SER A 66 13.97 -8.57 1.48
CA SER A 66 13.09 -9.34 0.59
C SER A 66 13.50 -9.17 -0.88
N PRO A 67 13.33 -10.20 -1.73
CA PRO A 67 13.57 -10.07 -3.17
C PRO A 67 12.79 -8.91 -3.78
N ALA A 68 11.54 -8.68 -3.34
CA ALA A 68 10.71 -7.56 -3.79
C ALA A 68 11.37 -6.20 -3.53
N ALA A 69 11.91 -5.98 -2.31
CA ALA A 69 12.60 -4.74 -1.99
C ALA A 69 13.92 -4.60 -2.78
N THR A 70 14.66 -5.68 -2.96
CA THR A 70 15.91 -5.69 -3.75
C THR A 70 15.65 -5.30 -5.21
N MET A 71 14.60 -5.85 -5.83
CA MET A 71 14.16 -5.47 -7.18
C MET A 71 13.72 -4.01 -7.24
N GLY A 72 12.91 -3.58 -6.27
CA GLY A 72 12.42 -2.20 -6.19
C GLY A 72 13.52 -1.16 -5.95
N LEU A 73 14.58 -1.49 -5.23
CA LEU A 73 15.75 -0.64 -5.07
C LEU A 73 16.53 -0.47 -6.39
N SER A 74 16.43 -1.43 -7.30
CA SER A 74 17.19 -1.44 -8.57
C SER A 74 16.47 -0.72 -9.71
N ILE A 75 15.12 -0.72 -9.73
CA ILE A 75 14.30 -0.23 -10.83
C ILE A 75 13.34 0.85 -10.31
N THR A 76 13.43 2.05 -10.90
CA THR A 76 12.54 3.17 -10.54
C THR A 76 11.19 3.01 -11.23
N THR A 77 10.17 2.62 -10.46
CA THR A 77 8.80 2.37 -10.90
C THR A 77 7.79 3.12 -10.02
N PRO A 78 6.53 3.21 -10.41
CA PRO A 78 5.45 3.73 -9.55
C PRO A 78 5.32 3.00 -8.21
N ASP A 79 5.85 1.76 -8.11
CA ASP A 79 5.84 1.00 -6.87
C ASP A 79 6.78 1.59 -5.80
N SER A 80 7.83 2.33 -6.21
CA SER A 80 8.75 2.94 -5.25
C SER A 80 8.04 3.94 -4.31
N PRO A 81 7.38 5.01 -4.78
CA PRO A 81 6.62 5.88 -3.89
C PRO A 81 5.37 5.20 -3.31
N LEU A 82 4.77 4.23 -4.01
CA LEU A 82 3.64 3.47 -3.49
C LEU A 82 3.99 2.79 -2.17
N VAL A 83 5.07 2.01 -2.11
CA VAL A 83 5.43 1.23 -0.93
C VAL A 83 5.73 2.12 0.28
N LEU A 84 6.30 3.30 0.05
CA LEU A 84 6.53 4.31 1.10
C LEU A 84 5.21 4.81 1.69
N PHE A 85 4.32 5.33 0.82
CA PHE A 85 3.06 5.91 1.28
C PHE A 85 2.09 4.84 1.81
N TRP A 86 2.14 3.63 1.26
CA TRP A 86 1.38 2.48 1.77
C TRP A 86 1.79 2.13 3.21
N SER A 87 3.09 1.96 3.45
CA SER A 87 3.61 1.62 4.78
C SER A 87 3.34 2.74 5.79
N ALA A 88 3.51 3.99 5.37
CA ALA A 88 3.19 5.16 6.20
C ALA A 88 1.68 5.22 6.51
N ALA A 89 0.81 4.97 5.52
CA ALA A 89 -0.64 4.96 5.71
C ALA A 89 -1.08 3.88 6.69
N LEU A 90 -0.47 2.70 6.66
CA LEU A 90 -0.74 1.64 7.65
C LEU A 90 -0.29 2.03 9.06
N TYR A 91 0.88 2.63 9.21
CA TYR A 91 1.36 3.09 10.51
C TYR A 91 0.46 4.17 11.11
N PHE A 92 0.20 5.24 10.36
CA PHE A 92 -0.66 6.33 10.84
C PHE A 92 -2.12 5.89 10.96
N GLY A 93 -2.58 4.97 10.11
CA GLY A 93 -3.90 4.34 10.20
C GLY A 93 -4.07 3.52 11.48
N ALA A 94 -3.05 2.74 11.86
CA ALA A 94 -3.05 2.04 13.14
C ALA A 94 -3.16 3.03 14.31
N ARG A 95 -2.35 4.08 14.30
CA ARG A 95 -2.40 5.12 15.33
C ARG A 95 -3.74 5.86 15.35
N ALA A 96 -4.27 6.21 14.18
CA ALA A 96 -5.59 6.83 14.07
C ALA A 96 -6.67 5.94 14.68
N PHE A 97 -6.64 4.65 14.35
CA PHE A 97 -7.60 3.67 14.83
C PHE A 97 -7.54 3.47 16.36
N PHE A 98 -6.33 3.38 16.95
CA PHE A 98 -6.18 3.08 18.39
C PHE A 98 -6.12 4.33 19.28
N GLU A 99 -5.52 5.43 18.81
CA GLU A 99 -5.41 6.69 19.58
C GLU A 99 -6.60 7.62 19.40
N ASP A 100 -7.40 7.41 18.35
CA ASP A 100 -8.63 8.16 18.03
C ASP A 100 -8.45 9.68 17.92
N LYS A 101 -7.27 10.14 17.46
CA LYS A 101 -6.95 11.55 17.24
C LYS A 101 -7.31 12.01 15.84
N THR A 102 -8.07 13.09 15.68
CA THR A 102 -8.53 13.63 14.39
C THR A 102 -7.38 13.91 13.42
N SER A 103 -6.27 14.48 13.91
CA SER A 103 -5.09 14.77 13.08
C SER A 103 -4.50 13.52 12.43
N LEU A 104 -4.53 12.37 13.13
CA LEU A 104 -4.05 11.10 12.59
C LEU A 104 -4.92 10.58 11.44
N TYR A 105 -6.25 10.82 11.50
CA TYR A 105 -7.14 10.50 10.37
C TYR A 105 -6.84 11.37 9.16
N ALA A 106 -6.57 12.66 9.35
CA ALA A 106 -6.18 13.55 8.25
C ALA A 106 -4.85 13.09 7.60
N VAL A 107 -3.83 12.77 8.41
CA VAL A 107 -2.54 12.28 7.92
C VAL A 107 -2.71 10.94 7.19
N THR A 108 -3.48 10.00 7.76
CA THR A 108 -3.76 8.71 7.12
C THR A 108 -4.42 8.89 5.76
N GLY A 109 -5.43 9.75 5.69
CA GLY A 109 -6.11 10.06 4.44
C GLY A 109 -5.17 10.66 3.40
N ALA A 110 -4.37 11.66 3.77
CA ALA A 110 -3.39 12.26 2.86
C ALA A 110 -2.39 11.22 2.33
N LEU A 111 -1.88 10.33 3.18
CA LEU A 111 -0.96 9.27 2.79
C LEU A 111 -1.62 8.23 1.85
N ILE A 112 -2.89 7.89 2.09
CA ILE A 112 -3.66 7.05 1.15
C ILE A 112 -3.81 7.75 -0.20
N GLY A 113 -4.13 9.04 -0.22
CA GLY A 113 -4.21 9.82 -1.46
C GLY A 113 -2.89 9.88 -2.22
N LEU A 114 -1.76 10.05 -1.53
CA LEU A 114 -0.41 10.00 -2.13
C LEU A 114 -0.06 8.60 -2.64
N ALA A 115 -0.46 7.55 -1.93
CA ALA A 115 -0.32 6.18 -2.40
C ALA A 115 -1.17 5.94 -3.67
N MET A 116 -2.41 6.41 -3.71
CA MET A 116 -3.27 6.36 -4.90
C MET A 116 -2.71 7.20 -6.06
N LEU A 117 -2.06 8.33 -5.76
CA LEU A 117 -1.33 9.15 -6.75
C LEU A 117 -0.09 8.42 -7.29
N SER A 118 0.39 7.37 -6.61
CA SER A 118 1.46 6.49 -7.07
C SER A 118 0.92 5.35 -7.93
N LYS A 119 -0.13 4.66 -7.46
CA LYS A 119 -0.76 3.54 -8.17
C LYS A 119 -2.22 3.37 -7.73
N TYR A 120 -3.12 3.15 -8.68
CA TYR A 120 -4.56 3.03 -8.38
C TYR A 120 -4.88 1.88 -7.41
N THR A 121 -4.08 0.81 -7.40
CA THR A 121 -4.24 -0.31 -6.48
C THR A 121 -4.15 0.08 -5.00
N ALA A 122 -3.61 1.26 -4.67
CA ALA A 122 -3.60 1.77 -3.30
C ALA A 122 -5.00 1.99 -2.71
N VAL A 123 -6.05 2.02 -3.53
CA VAL A 123 -7.45 2.01 -3.04
C VAL A 123 -7.73 0.82 -2.12
N LEU A 124 -6.99 -0.29 -2.25
CA LEU A 124 -7.15 -1.48 -1.40
C LEU A 124 -6.81 -1.20 0.08
N ILE A 125 -5.90 -0.24 0.37
CA ILE A 125 -5.67 0.21 1.75
C ILE A 125 -6.95 0.87 2.30
N ALA A 126 -7.51 1.81 1.56
CA ALA A 126 -8.72 2.51 1.97
C ALA A 126 -9.86 1.51 2.23
N ALA A 127 -10.07 0.57 1.29
CA ALA A 127 -11.08 -0.47 1.41
C ALA A 127 -10.85 -1.35 2.65
N SER A 128 -9.61 -1.79 2.90
CA SER A 128 -9.30 -2.61 4.07
C SER A 128 -9.52 -1.86 5.39
N LEU A 129 -9.20 -0.57 5.46
CA LEU A 129 -9.47 0.26 6.65
C LEU A 129 -10.96 0.52 6.85
N VAL A 130 -11.73 0.71 5.78
CA VAL A 130 -13.20 0.79 5.84
C VAL A 130 -13.79 -0.51 6.39
N ILE A 131 -13.37 -1.66 5.90
CA ILE A 131 -13.79 -2.97 6.41
C ILE A 131 -13.45 -3.11 7.91
N LEU A 132 -12.23 -2.74 8.30
CA LEU A 132 -11.79 -2.77 9.69
C LEU A 132 -12.67 -1.90 10.60
N ILE A 133 -12.96 -0.66 10.18
CA ILE A 133 -13.83 0.27 10.91
C ILE A 133 -15.24 -0.31 11.02
N THR A 134 -15.77 -0.86 9.93
CA THR A 134 -17.10 -1.47 9.90
C THR A 134 -17.22 -2.63 10.89
N ILE A 135 -16.19 -3.48 10.96
CA ILE A 135 -16.21 -4.66 11.86
C ILE A 135 -15.97 -4.26 13.31
N LYS A 136 -15.00 -3.37 13.57
CA LYS A 136 -14.53 -3.13 14.94
C LYS A 136 -15.03 -1.84 15.58
N LYS A 137 -15.30 -0.81 14.80
CA LYS A 137 -15.68 0.53 15.29
C LYS A 137 -16.77 1.20 14.44
N PRO A 138 -17.95 0.57 14.20
CA PRO A 138 -18.96 1.13 13.29
C PRO A 138 -19.46 2.50 13.74
N LYS A 139 -19.47 2.80 15.04
CA LYS A 139 -19.85 4.11 15.58
C LYS A 139 -18.93 5.26 15.13
N LEU A 140 -17.74 4.94 14.61
CA LEU A 140 -16.82 5.95 14.07
C LEU A 140 -17.42 6.70 12.88
N TYR A 141 -18.30 6.06 12.10
CA TYR A 141 -19.01 6.70 10.98
C TYR A 141 -19.96 7.83 11.41
N LEU A 142 -20.33 7.89 12.68
CA LEU A 142 -21.12 8.98 13.24
C LEU A 142 -20.28 10.20 13.64
N THR A 143 -18.95 10.11 13.47
CA THR A 143 -18.01 11.20 13.77
C THR A 143 -17.47 11.84 12.50
N LYS A 144 -16.84 13.01 12.62
CA LYS A 144 -16.19 13.70 11.48
C LYS A 144 -14.89 13.04 11.00
N LYS A 145 -14.30 12.14 11.78
CA LYS A 145 -12.94 11.61 11.60
C LYS A 145 -12.74 10.87 10.27
N PRO A 146 -13.57 9.86 9.90
CA PRO A 146 -13.38 9.16 8.61
C PRO A 146 -13.61 10.09 7.42
N TYR A 147 -14.51 11.06 7.53
CA TYR A 147 -14.78 12.03 6.46
C TYR A 147 -13.61 13.01 6.26
N ILE A 148 -12.92 13.41 7.35
CA ILE A 148 -11.69 14.19 7.27
C ILE A 148 -10.59 13.39 6.54
N ALA A 149 -10.47 12.08 6.81
CA ALA A 149 -9.54 11.23 6.08
C ALA A 149 -9.87 11.14 4.58
N ILE A 150 -11.16 10.99 4.23
CA ILE A 150 -11.60 10.99 2.83
C ILE A 150 -11.27 12.30 2.14
N VAL A 151 -11.58 13.44 2.75
CA VAL A 151 -11.27 14.76 2.17
C VAL A 151 -9.77 14.94 1.97
N ALA A 152 -8.95 14.57 2.96
CA ALA A 152 -7.50 14.65 2.86
C ALA A 152 -6.95 13.73 1.74
N ALA A 153 -7.53 12.53 1.58
CA ALA A 153 -7.16 11.63 0.49
C ALA A 153 -7.52 12.21 -0.89
N LEU A 154 -8.71 12.77 -1.05
CA LEU A 154 -9.14 13.40 -2.29
C LEU A 154 -8.30 14.63 -2.65
N ILE A 155 -7.91 15.45 -1.67
CA ILE A 155 -7.00 16.58 -1.88
C ILE A 155 -5.64 16.08 -2.37
N ALA A 156 -5.05 15.08 -1.74
CA ALA A 156 -3.76 14.53 -2.14
C ALA A 156 -3.81 13.82 -3.52
N PHE A 157 -4.93 13.18 -3.86
CA PHE A 157 -5.16 12.51 -5.13
C PHE A 157 -5.67 13.45 -6.24
N SER A 158 -6.00 14.71 -5.91
CA SER A 158 -6.61 15.67 -6.84
C SER A 158 -5.89 15.86 -8.17
N PRO A 159 -4.54 15.80 -8.28
CA PRO A 159 -3.88 15.94 -9.59
C PRO A 159 -4.33 14.88 -10.59
N THR A 160 -4.50 13.63 -10.15
CA THR A 160 -5.00 12.54 -11.01
C THR A 160 -6.49 12.71 -11.32
N LEU A 161 -7.29 13.16 -10.36
CA LEU A 161 -8.73 13.41 -10.58
C LEU A 161 -8.92 14.52 -11.62
N ILE A 162 -8.22 15.64 -11.47
CA ILE A 162 -8.31 16.78 -12.40
C ILE A 162 -7.88 16.34 -13.81
N TRP A 163 -6.78 15.60 -13.93
CA TRP A 163 -6.31 15.11 -15.22
C TRP A 163 -7.35 14.18 -15.87
N ASN A 164 -7.93 13.24 -15.14
CA ASN A 164 -8.96 12.33 -15.66
C ASN A 164 -10.23 13.08 -16.10
N ILE A 165 -10.69 14.08 -15.33
CA ILE A 165 -11.85 14.92 -15.72
C ILE A 165 -11.55 15.67 -17.03
N GLN A 166 -10.34 16.22 -17.19
CA GLN A 166 -9.94 16.96 -18.37
C GLN A 166 -9.74 16.08 -19.62
N ASN A 167 -9.45 14.78 -19.41
CA ASN A 167 -9.17 13.82 -20.50
C ASN A 167 -10.24 12.72 -20.60
N GLY A 168 -11.51 13.01 -20.29
CA GLY A 168 -12.62 12.08 -20.53
C GLY A 168 -12.53 10.77 -19.72
N PHE A 169 -11.86 10.79 -18.57
CA PHE A 169 -11.65 9.61 -17.70
C PHE A 169 -10.82 8.48 -18.32
N GLU A 170 -10.02 8.78 -19.34
CA GLU A 170 -9.22 7.78 -20.07
C GLU A 170 -8.34 6.91 -19.16
N GLY A 171 -7.71 7.48 -18.12
CA GLY A 171 -6.88 6.70 -17.19
C GLY A 171 -7.69 5.68 -16.38
N PHE A 172 -8.90 6.06 -15.93
CA PHE A 172 -9.77 5.13 -15.21
C PHE A 172 -10.36 4.05 -16.13
N LEU A 173 -10.75 4.43 -17.36
CA LEU A 173 -11.25 3.49 -18.37
C LEU A 173 -10.17 2.48 -18.77
N PHE A 174 -8.93 2.95 -18.95
CA PHE A 174 -7.79 2.09 -19.24
C PHE A 174 -7.56 1.05 -18.13
N GLN A 175 -7.57 1.48 -16.87
CA GLN A 175 -7.42 0.56 -15.73
C GLN A 175 -8.60 -0.42 -15.60
N TYR A 176 -9.81 0.03 -15.88
CA TYR A 176 -10.98 -0.85 -15.90
C TYR A 176 -10.87 -1.91 -16.99
N GLY A 177 -10.45 -1.53 -18.22
CA GLY A 177 -10.24 -2.45 -19.34
C GLY A 177 -9.15 -3.49 -19.06
N HIS A 178 -8.02 -3.08 -18.48
CA HIS A 178 -6.95 -4.01 -18.06
C HIS A 178 -7.40 -4.94 -16.93
N GLY A 179 -8.32 -4.49 -16.07
CA GLY A 179 -8.86 -5.28 -14.97
C GLY A 179 -9.91 -6.30 -15.40
N SER A 180 -10.58 -6.08 -16.51
CA SER A 180 -11.67 -6.97 -17.00
C SER A 180 -11.19 -8.11 -17.91
N GLY A 181 -9.87 -8.20 -18.16
CA GLY A 181 -9.18 -9.33 -18.81
C GLY A 181 -9.89 -9.97 -20.01
N ASP A 182 -9.55 -9.54 -21.24
CA ASP A 182 -9.81 -10.34 -22.47
C ASP A 182 -8.80 -11.51 -22.60
N GLY A 183 -8.30 -12.03 -21.50
CA GLY A 183 -7.44 -13.20 -21.45
C GLY A 183 -8.26 -14.48 -21.65
N ALA A 184 -7.86 -15.33 -22.60
CA ALA A 184 -8.36 -16.69 -22.69
C ALA A 184 -8.42 -17.29 -21.29
N LYS A 185 -9.58 -17.86 -20.88
CA LYS A 185 -9.77 -18.50 -19.58
C LYS A 185 -8.72 -19.61 -19.43
N LYS A 186 -7.57 -19.28 -18.84
CA LYS A 186 -6.64 -20.28 -18.34
C LYS A 186 -7.35 -21.08 -17.25
N LEU A 187 -6.94 -22.31 -17.07
CA LEU A 187 -7.47 -23.15 -16.00
C LEU A 187 -7.22 -22.42 -14.67
N LEU A 188 -8.27 -22.05 -13.93
CA LEU A 188 -8.20 -21.28 -12.66
C LEU A 188 -7.09 -21.77 -11.73
N LEU A 189 -6.90 -23.09 -11.64
CA LEU A 189 -5.82 -23.73 -10.85
C LEU A 189 -4.40 -23.36 -11.31
N LEU A 190 -4.17 -23.12 -12.60
CA LEU A 190 -2.85 -22.73 -13.11
C LEU A 190 -2.55 -21.25 -12.81
N GLU A 191 -3.54 -20.39 -12.91
CA GLU A 191 -3.41 -18.96 -12.57
C GLU A 191 -3.16 -18.78 -11.07
N ASP A 192 -3.86 -19.51 -10.22
CA ASP A 192 -3.62 -19.53 -8.78
C ASP A 192 -2.21 -20.03 -8.44
N LEU A 193 -1.74 -21.11 -9.09
CA LEU A 193 -0.38 -21.63 -8.90
C LEU A 193 0.70 -20.64 -9.37
N GLU A 194 0.50 -19.96 -10.51
CA GLU A 194 1.39 -18.92 -11.01
C GLU A 194 1.43 -17.72 -10.03
N PHE A 195 0.28 -17.31 -9.49
CA PHE A 195 0.18 -16.24 -8.50
C PHE A 195 0.91 -16.59 -7.19
N PHE A 196 0.62 -17.75 -6.61
CA PHE A 196 1.30 -18.21 -5.39
C PHE A 196 2.79 -18.46 -5.62
N GLY A 197 3.17 -19.03 -6.77
CA GLY A 197 4.55 -19.23 -7.17
C GLY A 197 5.31 -17.89 -7.29
N GLY A 198 4.67 -16.89 -7.90
CA GLY A 198 5.19 -15.53 -7.99
C GLY A 198 5.36 -14.89 -6.61
N MET A 199 4.35 -15.00 -5.74
CA MET A 199 4.46 -14.52 -4.35
C MET A 199 5.59 -15.21 -3.59
N PHE A 200 5.75 -16.52 -3.77
CA PHE A 200 6.82 -17.30 -3.16
C PHE A 200 8.22 -16.84 -3.61
N ALA A 201 8.36 -16.56 -4.90
CA ALA A 201 9.62 -16.06 -5.47
C ALA A 201 9.92 -14.62 -5.02
N VAL A 202 8.90 -13.74 -4.99
CA VAL A 202 9.05 -12.30 -4.71
C VAL A 202 9.21 -12.01 -3.21
N PHE A 203 8.50 -12.73 -2.35
CA PHE A 203 8.53 -12.51 -0.89
C PHE A 203 9.41 -13.47 -0.12
N SER A 204 10.02 -14.46 -0.73
CA SER A 204 10.69 -15.61 -0.16
C SER A 204 9.74 -16.62 0.54
N PRO A 205 10.10 -17.92 0.56
CA PRO A 205 9.32 -18.97 1.23
C PRO A 205 9.10 -18.73 2.72
N ILE A 206 10.10 -18.17 3.40
CA ILE A 206 10.06 -17.91 4.84
C ILE A 206 9.03 -16.84 5.16
N PHE A 207 9.05 -15.73 4.42
CA PHE A 207 8.09 -14.63 4.59
C PHE A 207 6.66 -15.10 4.30
N PHE A 208 6.49 -15.86 3.22
CA PHE A 208 5.18 -16.42 2.86
C PHE A 208 4.65 -17.38 3.94
N GLY A 209 5.51 -18.22 4.51
CA GLY A 209 5.15 -19.08 5.65
C GLY A 209 4.72 -18.30 6.88
N ILE A 210 5.42 -17.21 7.24
CA ILE A 210 5.05 -16.30 8.34
C ILE A 210 3.68 -15.65 8.08
N LEU A 211 3.44 -15.21 6.86
CA LEU A 211 2.18 -14.60 6.45
C LEU A 211 1.01 -15.61 6.58
N LEU A 212 1.16 -16.80 6.05
CA LEU A 212 0.16 -17.88 6.18
C LEU A 212 -0.10 -18.24 7.64
N TYR A 213 0.94 -18.35 8.45
CA TYR A 213 0.81 -18.60 9.90
C TYR A 213 -0.03 -17.49 10.55
N GLY A 214 0.23 -16.23 10.22
CA GLY A 214 -0.55 -15.09 10.71
C GLY A 214 -2.04 -15.17 10.33
N PHE A 215 -2.35 -15.67 9.13
CA PHE A 215 -3.74 -15.83 8.67
C PHE A 215 -4.47 -17.00 9.35
N ILE A 216 -3.78 -18.07 9.68
CA ILE A 216 -4.38 -19.27 10.29
C ILE A 216 -4.55 -19.11 11.81
N LYS A 217 -3.71 -18.30 12.44
CA LYS A 217 -3.69 -18.18 13.90
C LYS A 217 -4.92 -17.44 14.45
N LYS A 218 -5.71 -18.13 15.28
CA LYS A 218 -6.96 -17.55 15.87
C LYS A 218 -6.74 -16.26 16.67
N GLU A 219 -5.58 -16.09 17.34
CA GLU A 219 -5.21 -14.86 18.03
C GLU A 219 -5.16 -13.65 17.12
N SER A 220 -4.80 -13.83 15.85
CA SER A 220 -4.77 -12.74 14.85
C SER A 220 -6.13 -12.06 14.67
N TYR A 221 -7.22 -12.78 14.91
CA TYR A 221 -8.59 -12.27 14.77
C TYR A 221 -9.22 -11.79 16.09
N LYS A 222 -8.72 -12.31 17.22
CA LYS A 222 -9.17 -11.92 18.56
C LYS A 222 -8.51 -10.64 19.05
N ASN A 223 -7.22 -10.47 18.78
CA ASN A 223 -6.47 -9.28 19.15
C ASN A 223 -6.62 -8.19 18.09
N ASP A 224 -7.21 -7.06 18.42
CA ASP A 224 -7.47 -5.97 17.46
C ASP A 224 -6.23 -5.43 16.79
N LYS A 225 -5.07 -5.42 17.45
CA LYS A 225 -3.80 -4.98 16.87
C LYS A 225 -3.26 -5.97 15.83
N LEU A 226 -3.35 -7.27 16.13
CA LEU A 226 -2.98 -8.31 15.16
C LEU A 226 -3.97 -8.35 14.01
N PHE A 227 -5.26 -8.18 14.27
CA PHE A 227 -6.28 -8.08 13.23
C PHE A 227 -6.03 -6.91 12.29
N PHE A 228 -5.65 -5.74 12.84
CA PHE A 228 -5.25 -4.59 12.04
C PHE A 228 -4.07 -4.89 11.12
N ALA A 229 -3.06 -5.64 11.59
CA ALA A 229 -1.90 -6.00 10.79
C ALA A 229 -2.23 -7.01 9.68
N VAL A 230 -3.12 -7.97 9.97
CA VAL A 230 -3.42 -9.10 9.08
C VAL A 230 -4.46 -8.74 8.00
N LEU A 231 -5.49 -7.95 8.36
CA LEU A 231 -6.63 -7.68 7.46
C LEU A 231 -6.24 -7.01 6.14
N PRO A 232 -5.39 -5.95 6.10
CA PRO A 232 -5.01 -5.33 4.83
C PRO A 232 -4.26 -6.29 3.90
N ALA A 233 -3.38 -7.13 4.45
CA ALA A 233 -2.65 -8.12 3.67
C ALA A 233 -3.59 -9.20 3.12
N LEU A 234 -4.45 -9.75 3.98
CA LEU A 234 -5.44 -10.75 3.58
C LEU A 234 -6.39 -10.20 2.51
N PHE A 235 -6.92 -9.00 2.71
CA PHE A 235 -7.82 -8.35 1.76
C PHE A 235 -7.16 -8.16 0.39
N THR A 236 -5.91 -7.69 0.37
CA THR A 236 -5.15 -7.49 -0.87
C THR A 236 -4.92 -8.80 -1.61
N ILE A 237 -4.52 -9.87 -0.91
CA ILE A 237 -4.29 -11.19 -1.51
C ILE A 237 -5.60 -11.74 -2.07
N VAL A 238 -6.68 -11.71 -1.28
CA VAL A 238 -8.00 -12.19 -1.74
C VAL A 238 -8.47 -11.42 -2.96
N PHE A 239 -8.28 -10.09 -2.99
CA PHE A 239 -8.64 -9.28 -4.16
C PHE A 239 -7.92 -9.74 -5.43
N PHE A 240 -6.62 -10.02 -5.37
CA PHE A 240 -5.84 -10.47 -6.53
C PHE A 240 -6.08 -11.92 -6.91
N LEU A 241 -6.55 -12.76 -6.01
CA LEU A 241 -6.97 -14.15 -6.33
C LEU A 241 -8.29 -14.19 -7.09
N TYR A 242 -9.18 -13.22 -6.87
CA TYR A 242 -10.49 -13.17 -7.54
C TYR A 242 -10.48 -12.35 -8.84
N LYS A 243 -9.36 -11.78 -9.23
CA LYS A 243 -9.20 -10.96 -10.42
C LYS A 243 -8.56 -11.72 -11.58
#